data_9d4f806595d81e447adcd15f1fee1fa7
#
_entry.id   9d4f806595d81e447adcd15f1fee1fa7
#
_cell.length_a   1.000
_cell.length_b   1.000
_cell.length_c   1.000
_cell.angle_alpha   90.00
_cell.angle_beta   90.00
_cell.angle_gamma   90.00
#
_symmetry.space_group_name_H-M   'P 1'
#
loop_
_entity.id
_entity.type
_entity.pdbx_description
1 polymer ?
#
loop_
_entity_poly.entity_id
_entity_poly.type
_entity_poly.pdbx_seq_one_letter_code
_entity_poly.pdbx_strand_id
1 'polypeptide(L)'
;STTKYMDGHGAAVGGAIVDSGKFDWMAHADKFPGLCTPDDSYHGITYAEKFGREGAFITKCTAQLMRDFGAIQSPQNAFYLNLGLESLHVRMARHCENGQAVAEFLAAHPKVASVSYCGLPGDKYHALAEKYLPHGSCGVVSFELKGGREAAGTFMKHLKLAAIETHVADARTCCLNPASSTHRQMTDKQLAAAGIPAGLVRMSCGLESKQDLIGDIAQALDQVRRQEARKADAEDRYGKLNQAFREAAAAGITAADALT
;
A
#
# COMPACT_ATOMS: atom_id res chain seq x y z
N SER A 1 10.13 5.32 -8.85
CA SER A 1 10.52 6.12 -7.68
C SER A 1 11.72 5.48 -6.99
N THR A 2 12.84 6.16 -6.95
CA THR A 2 14.03 5.69 -6.21
C THR A 2 13.88 5.94 -4.69
N THR A 3 12.89 6.73 -4.28
CA THR A 3 12.50 6.98 -2.89
C THR A 3 12.18 5.71 -2.10
N LYS A 4 11.83 4.62 -2.78
CA LYS A 4 11.35 3.36 -2.19
C LYS A 4 12.52 2.42 -1.86
N TYR A 5 12.49 1.17 -2.30
CA TYR A 5 13.53 0.18 -2.00
C TYR A 5 14.95 0.60 -2.35
N MET A 6 15.14 1.42 -3.39
CA MET A 6 16.48 1.83 -3.81
C MET A 6 17.15 2.71 -2.75
N ASP A 7 16.47 3.73 -2.22
CA ASP A 7 16.89 4.48 -1.04
C ASP A 7 16.77 3.62 0.23
N GLY A 8 15.57 3.08 0.46
CA GLY A 8 15.26 2.10 1.49
C GLY A 8 15.16 2.63 2.93
N HIS A 9 15.32 3.93 3.14
CA HIS A 9 15.38 4.55 4.47
C HIS A 9 14.43 5.75 4.63
N GLY A 10 13.66 6.08 3.57
CA GLY A 10 12.82 7.28 3.57
C GLY A 10 13.62 8.59 3.65
N ALA A 11 14.90 8.56 3.30
CA ALA A 11 15.83 9.68 3.45
C ALA A 11 15.90 10.59 2.22
N ALA A 12 15.64 10.05 1.02
CA ALA A 12 15.78 10.80 -0.23
C ALA A 12 14.56 10.64 -1.15
N VAL A 13 14.15 11.75 -1.74
CA VAL A 13 13.16 11.76 -2.82
C VAL A 13 13.89 11.74 -4.16
N GLY A 14 13.52 10.81 -5.03
CA GLY A 14 14.12 10.72 -6.35
C GLY A 14 13.35 9.79 -7.28
N GLY A 15 13.77 9.80 -8.54
CA GLY A 15 13.21 8.98 -9.60
C GLY A 15 14.25 8.57 -10.60
N ALA A 16 13.96 7.49 -11.33
CA ALA A 16 14.73 7.05 -12.48
C ALA A 16 13.77 6.65 -13.60
N ILE A 17 14.16 6.96 -14.82
CA ILE A 17 13.47 6.53 -16.03
C ILE A 17 14.37 5.52 -16.72
N VAL A 18 13.79 4.37 -17.08
CA VAL A 18 14.47 3.31 -17.83
C VAL A 18 13.70 3.06 -19.11
N ASP A 19 14.35 3.22 -20.24
CA ASP A 19 13.80 2.88 -21.55
C ASP A 19 14.53 1.66 -22.13
N SER A 20 13.78 0.74 -22.71
CA SER A 20 14.35 -0.43 -23.36
C SER A 20 15.06 -0.10 -24.69
N GLY A 21 14.75 1.06 -25.29
CA GLY A 21 15.20 1.45 -26.61
C GLY A 21 14.62 0.62 -27.76
N LYS A 22 13.60 -0.20 -27.52
CA LYS A 22 13.06 -1.15 -28.50
C LYS A 22 11.69 -0.77 -29.07
N PHE A 23 11.01 0.19 -28.46
CA PHE A 23 9.66 0.58 -28.88
C PHE A 23 9.71 1.40 -30.17
N ASP A 24 8.86 1.04 -31.13
CA ASP A 24 8.75 1.76 -32.40
C ASP A 24 7.79 2.95 -32.27
N TRP A 25 8.34 4.10 -31.93
CA TRP A 25 7.58 5.34 -31.75
C TRP A 25 6.86 5.76 -33.03
N MET A 26 7.54 5.66 -34.19
CA MET A 26 6.99 6.09 -35.47
C MET A 26 5.84 5.21 -35.94
N ALA A 27 5.87 3.90 -35.64
CA ALA A 27 4.75 2.99 -35.93
C ALA A 27 3.48 3.32 -35.11
N HIS A 28 3.60 4.14 -34.07
CA HIS A 28 2.51 4.57 -33.19
C HIS A 28 2.44 6.11 -33.06
N ALA A 29 2.80 6.82 -34.11
CA ALA A 29 2.94 8.28 -34.09
C ALA A 29 1.65 9.01 -33.67
N ASP A 30 0.48 8.47 -34.00
CA ASP A 30 -0.83 8.96 -33.58
C ASP A 30 -1.01 9.04 -32.06
N LYS A 31 -0.40 8.11 -31.33
CA LYS A 31 -0.41 8.05 -29.85
C LYS A 31 0.68 8.88 -29.19
N PHE A 32 1.78 9.10 -29.89
CA PHE A 32 2.96 9.77 -29.36
C PHE A 32 3.39 10.98 -30.20
N PRO A 33 2.47 11.93 -30.48
CA PRO A 33 2.80 13.09 -31.33
C PRO A 33 3.98 13.89 -30.77
N GLY A 34 4.14 14.00 -29.44
CA GLY A 34 5.25 14.71 -28.84
C GLY A 34 6.64 14.16 -29.14
N LEU A 35 6.76 12.93 -29.67
CA LEU A 35 8.02 12.34 -30.13
C LEU A 35 8.10 12.25 -31.65
N CYS A 36 6.96 12.23 -32.34
CA CYS A 36 6.83 11.87 -33.75
C CYS A 36 6.44 13.04 -34.67
N THR A 37 6.31 14.26 -34.13
CA THR A 37 6.10 15.48 -34.90
C THR A 37 7.20 16.49 -34.59
N PRO A 38 7.44 17.49 -35.49
CA PRO A 38 8.39 18.57 -35.25
C PRO A 38 8.11 19.28 -33.93
N ASP A 39 9.13 19.50 -33.13
CA ASP A 39 9.06 20.19 -31.83
C ASP A 39 9.71 21.58 -31.93
N ASP A 40 8.88 22.60 -31.97
CA ASP A 40 9.31 24.00 -32.11
C ASP A 40 10.19 24.46 -30.93
N SER A 41 10.00 23.88 -29.73
CA SER A 41 10.82 24.19 -28.55
C SER A 41 12.24 23.63 -28.66
N TYR A 42 12.49 22.74 -29.60
CA TYR A 42 13.79 22.14 -29.85
C TYR A 42 14.16 22.17 -31.33
N HIS A 43 14.16 23.36 -31.92
CA HIS A 43 14.58 23.66 -33.28
C HIS A 43 13.81 22.90 -34.40
N GLY A 44 12.57 22.56 -34.16
CA GLY A 44 11.68 21.88 -35.12
C GLY A 44 12.08 20.43 -35.42
N ILE A 45 12.86 19.77 -34.56
CA ILE A 45 13.23 18.35 -34.77
C ILE A 45 12.07 17.42 -34.42
N THR A 46 12.04 16.27 -35.10
CA THR A 46 11.23 15.12 -34.70
C THR A 46 12.13 14.16 -33.92
N TYR A 47 11.88 13.98 -32.62
CA TYR A 47 12.78 13.20 -31.74
C TYR A 47 12.95 11.76 -32.21
N ALA A 48 11.84 11.09 -32.61
CA ALA A 48 11.87 9.70 -33.05
C ALA A 48 12.65 9.50 -34.36
N GLU A 49 12.59 10.45 -35.28
CA GLU A 49 13.37 10.42 -36.53
C GLU A 49 14.85 10.66 -36.28
N LYS A 50 15.17 11.68 -35.45
CA LYS A 50 16.55 12.12 -35.24
C LYS A 50 17.34 11.20 -34.32
N PHE A 51 16.73 10.68 -33.26
CA PHE A 51 17.41 9.91 -32.22
C PHE A 51 17.04 8.43 -32.19
N GLY A 52 16.18 7.99 -33.13
CA GLY A 52 15.78 6.58 -33.25
C GLY A 52 15.00 6.05 -32.05
N ARG A 53 14.82 4.74 -32.05
CA ARG A 53 14.09 4.05 -30.95
C ARG A 53 14.83 4.12 -29.64
N GLU A 54 16.17 4.02 -29.68
CA GLU A 54 17.04 3.95 -28.53
C GLU A 54 17.15 5.29 -27.79
N GLY A 55 17.04 6.41 -28.50
CA GLY A 55 17.35 7.72 -27.92
C GLY A 55 16.20 8.69 -27.81
N ALA A 56 15.13 8.56 -28.59
CA ALA A 56 14.07 9.56 -28.72
C ALA A 56 13.45 9.96 -27.38
N PHE A 57 13.03 8.99 -26.59
CA PHE A 57 12.34 9.24 -25.32
C PHE A 57 13.25 9.86 -24.27
N ILE A 58 14.43 9.28 -24.06
CA ILE A 58 15.37 9.78 -23.05
C ILE A 58 15.93 11.15 -23.44
N THR A 59 16.18 11.38 -24.74
CA THR A 59 16.63 12.69 -25.21
C THR A 59 15.58 13.76 -24.96
N LYS A 60 14.30 13.49 -25.25
CA LYS A 60 13.22 14.45 -24.96
C LYS A 60 13.10 14.71 -23.45
N CYS A 61 13.17 13.66 -22.63
CA CYS A 61 13.15 13.83 -21.17
C CYS A 61 14.27 14.73 -20.68
N THR A 62 15.47 14.57 -21.23
CA THR A 62 16.67 15.32 -20.80
C THR A 62 16.75 16.72 -21.43
N ALA A 63 16.62 16.79 -22.76
CA ALA A 63 16.90 18.02 -23.50
C ALA A 63 15.75 19.03 -23.44
N GLN A 64 14.53 18.60 -23.13
CA GLN A 64 13.37 19.47 -23.00
C GLN A 64 12.84 19.48 -21.56
N LEU A 65 12.30 18.36 -21.05
CA LEU A 65 11.59 18.34 -19.78
C LEU A 65 12.50 18.65 -18.60
N MET A 66 13.62 17.96 -18.48
CA MET A 66 14.56 18.18 -17.38
C MET A 66 15.20 19.57 -17.47
N ARG A 67 15.60 20.01 -18.67
CA ARG A 67 16.18 21.32 -18.90
C ARG A 67 15.23 22.45 -18.53
N ASP A 68 13.96 22.35 -18.96
CA ASP A 68 12.98 23.44 -18.83
C ASP A 68 12.37 23.49 -17.42
N PHE A 69 12.11 22.35 -16.79
CA PHE A 69 11.56 22.26 -15.44
C PHE A 69 12.62 22.21 -14.34
N GLY A 70 13.86 21.93 -14.66
CA GLY A 70 14.94 21.81 -13.69
C GLY A 70 14.81 20.60 -12.75
N ALA A 71 14.05 19.56 -13.15
CA ALA A 71 13.75 18.40 -12.33
C ALA A 71 14.94 17.45 -12.24
N ILE A 72 15.95 17.82 -11.47
CA ILE A 72 17.15 17.01 -11.20
C ILE A 72 17.22 16.63 -9.71
N GLN A 73 17.86 15.50 -9.44
CA GLN A 73 18.12 15.07 -8.06
C GLN A 73 19.25 15.93 -7.46
N SER A 74 19.08 16.37 -6.21
CA SER A 74 20.16 17.08 -5.51
C SER A 74 21.36 16.15 -5.28
N PRO A 75 22.61 16.67 -5.22
CA PRO A 75 23.77 15.86 -4.91
C PRO A 75 23.64 15.11 -3.58
N GLN A 76 23.04 15.73 -2.56
CA GLN A 76 22.79 15.10 -1.26
C GLN A 76 21.86 13.90 -1.38
N ASN A 77 20.75 14.03 -2.12
CA ASN A 77 19.83 12.92 -2.35
C ASN A 77 20.46 11.81 -3.20
N ALA A 78 21.33 12.17 -4.17
CA ALA A 78 22.09 11.20 -4.95
C ALA A 78 23.06 10.40 -4.06
N PHE A 79 23.70 11.04 -3.09
CA PHE A 79 24.55 10.39 -2.11
C PHE A 79 23.75 9.40 -1.24
N TYR A 80 22.61 9.79 -0.67
CA TYR A 80 21.76 8.88 0.10
C TYR A 80 21.26 7.71 -0.73
N LEU A 81 20.85 7.95 -1.97
CA LEU A 81 20.43 6.89 -2.88
C LEU A 81 21.59 5.89 -3.12
N ASN A 82 22.82 6.39 -3.31
CA ASN A 82 23.97 5.53 -3.51
C ASN A 82 24.24 4.64 -2.28
N LEU A 83 24.16 5.20 -1.07
CA LEU A 83 24.25 4.41 0.17
C LEU A 83 23.17 3.34 0.24
N GLY A 84 21.93 3.68 -0.13
CA GLY A 84 20.83 2.72 -0.18
C GLY A 84 21.10 1.58 -1.16
N LEU A 85 21.67 1.88 -2.34
CA LEU A 85 21.99 0.90 -3.37
C LEU A 85 23.06 -0.11 -2.92
N GLU A 86 24.02 0.30 -2.10
CA GLU A 86 25.08 -0.59 -1.59
C GLU A 86 24.53 -1.77 -0.79
N SER A 87 23.41 -1.60 -0.08
CA SER A 87 22.79 -2.64 0.72
C SER A 87 21.52 -3.25 0.08
N LEU A 88 21.11 -2.80 -1.10
CA LEU A 88 19.83 -3.16 -1.71
C LEU A 88 19.63 -4.68 -1.82
N HIS A 89 20.65 -5.41 -2.27
CA HIS A 89 20.58 -6.85 -2.51
C HIS A 89 20.32 -7.65 -1.22
N VAL A 90 20.90 -7.27 -0.08
CA VAL A 90 20.67 -7.93 1.20
C VAL A 90 19.34 -7.50 1.82
N ARG A 91 18.94 -6.24 1.65
CA ARG A 91 17.65 -5.74 2.13
C ARG A 91 16.49 -6.40 1.40
N MET A 92 16.57 -6.53 0.07
CA MET A 92 15.50 -7.15 -0.73
C MET A 92 15.26 -8.60 -0.32
N ALA A 93 16.29 -9.39 -0.05
CA ALA A 93 16.13 -10.75 0.45
C ALA A 93 15.30 -10.79 1.75
N ARG A 94 15.62 -9.90 2.71
CA ARG A 94 14.91 -9.80 3.98
C ARG A 94 13.48 -9.27 3.80
N HIS A 95 13.26 -8.26 2.98
CA HIS A 95 11.92 -7.76 2.68
C HIS A 95 11.02 -8.86 2.08
N CYS A 96 11.54 -9.65 1.15
CA CYS A 96 10.80 -10.75 0.53
C CYS A 96 10.49 -11.87 1.55
N GLU A 97 11.47 -12.25 2.38
CA GLU A 97 11.27 -13.23 3.46
C GLU A 97 10.15 -12.80 4.41
N ASN A 98 10.21 -11.54 4.86
CA ASN A 98 9.22 -11.00 5.79
C ASN A 98 7.84 -10.85 5.15
N GLY A 99 7.80 -10.37 3.90
CA GLY A 99 6.54 -10.25 3.14
C GLY A 99 5.86 -11.59 2.94
N GLN A 100 6.61 -12.64 2.58
CA GLN A 100 6.10 -13.99 2.41
C GLN A 100 5.55 -14.54 3.73
N ALA A 101 6.33 -14.46 4.81
CA ALA A 101 5.92 -14.99 6.12
C ALA A 101 4.67 -14.28 6.68
N VAL A 102 4.60 -12.97 6.53
CA VAL A 102 3.42 -12.17 6.94
C VAL A 102 2.21 -12.50 6.08
N ALA A 103 2.38 -12.65 4.76
CA ALA A 103 1.28 -13.01 3.86
C ALA A 103 0.70 -14.40 4.17
N GLU A 104 1.55 -15.39 4.43
CA GLU A 104 1.16 -16.76 4.84
C GLU A 104 0.41 -16.75 6.17
N PHE A 105 0.94 -16.03 7.16
CA PHE A 105 0.29 -15.89 8.47
C PHE A 105 -1.10 -15.26 8.34
N LEU A 106 -1.22 -14.18 7.59
CA LEU A 106 -2.48 -13.47 7.37
C LEU A 106 -3.48 -14.32 6.58
N ALA A 107 -3.04 -15.05 5.57
CA ALA A 107 -3.90 -15.92 4.76
C ALA A 107 -4.55 -17.06 5.59
N ALA A 108 -3.85 -17.55 6.62
CA ALA A 108 -4.36 -18.54 7.54
C ALA A 108 -5.21 -17.97 8.69
N HIS A 109 -5.24 -16.65 8.87
CA HIS A 109 -5.84 -16.06 10.05
C HIS A 109 -7.37 -15.83 9.91
N PRO A 110 -8.22 -16.28 10.86
CA PRO A 110 -9.68 -16.27 10.72
C PRO A 110 -10.30 -14.86 10.62
N LYS A 111 -9.63 -13.81 11.10
CA LYS A 111 -10.06 -12.41 11.02
C LYS A 111 -9.78 -11.73 9.68
N VAL A 112 -8.98 -12.37 8.86
CA VAL A 112 -8.63 -11.87 7.52
C VAL A 112 -9.65 -12.41 6.52
N ALA A 113 -10.20 -11.52 5.68
CA ALA A 113 -11.14 -11.87 4.64
C ALA A 113 -10.41 -12.28 3.35
N SER A 114 -9.35 -11.57 3.02
CA SER A 114 -8.53 -11.82 1.83
C SER A 114 -7.11 -11.27 2.01
N VAL A 115 -6.17 -11.88 1.30
CA VAL A 115 -4.78 -11.41 1.18
C VAL A 115 -4.44 -11.31 -0.30
N SER A 116 -3.84 -10.20 -0.72
CA SER A 116 -3.28 -10.01 -2.05
C SER A 116 -1.76 -9.89 -1.94
N TYR A 117 -1.08 -10.94 -2.35
CA TYR A 117 0.37 -11.04 -2.39
C TYR A 117 0.78 -12.10 -3.41
N CYS A 118 1.46 -11.69 -4.48
CA CYS A 118 1.76 -12.55 -5.61
C CYS A 118 2.70 -13.74 -5.28
N GLY A 119 3.36 -13.73 -4.13
CA GLY A 119 4.11 -14.88 -3.60
C GLY A 119 3.26 -16.01 -3.03
N LEU A 120 1.94 -15.81 -2.84
CA LEU A 120 1.04 -16.88 -2.39
C LEU A 120 0.56 -17.71 -3.58
N PRO A 121 0.57 -19.07 -3.48
CA PRO A 121 0.17 -19.95 -4.59
C PRO A 121 -1.26 -19.72 -5.11
N GLY A 122 -2.16 -19.19 -4.26
CA GLY A 122 -3.54 -18.87 -4.64
C GLY A 122 -3.75 -17.47 -5.23
N ASP A 123 -2.72 -16.65 -5.31
CA ASP A 123 -2.84 -15.30 -5.91
C ASP A 123 -2.93 -15.39 -7.43
N LYS A 124 -3.80 -14.57 -8.03
CA LYS A 124 -4.04 -14.55 -9.49
C LYS A 124 -2.79 -14.21 -10.32
N TYR A 125 -1.80 -13.58 -9.72
CA TYR A 125 -0.55 -13.20 -10.38
C TYR A 125 0.64 -14.10 -10.00
N HIS A 126 0.41 -15.18 -9.24
CA HIS A 126 1.48 -16.05 -8.77
C HIS A 126 2.36 -16.59 -9.91
N ALA A 127 1.77 -17.13 -10.96
CA ALA A 127 2.53 -17.63 -12.11
C ALA A 127 3.37 -16.55 -12.83
N LEU A 128 2.91 -15.31 -12.83
CA LEU A 128 3.69 -14.18 -13.35
C LEU A 128 4.81 -13.79 -12.38
N ALA A 129 4.57 -13.88 -11.07
CA ALA A 129 5.61 -13.65 -10.07
C ALA A 129 6.74 -14.69 -10.17
N GLU A 130 6.42 -15.97 -10.30
CA GLU A 130 7.43 -17.02 -10.54
C GLU A 130 8.26 -16.75 -11.80
N LYS A 131 7.63 -16.25 -12.86
CA LYS A 131 8.31 -15.96 -14.14
C LYS A 131 9.21 -14.72 -14.06
N TYR A 132 8.74 -13.62 -13.43
CA TYR A 132 9.39 -12.31 -13.49
C TYR A 132 10.12 -11.93 -12.20
N LEU A 133 9.81 -12.55 -11.08
CA LEU A 133 10.34 -12.29 -9.76
C LEU A 133 10.89 -13.58 -9.11
N PRO A 134 11.80 -14.32 -9.76
CA PRO A 134 12.21 -15.65 -9.31
C PRO A 134 12.96 -15.65 -7.97
N HIS A 135 13.38 -14.46 -7.50
CA HIS A 135 14.15 -14.32 -6.24
C HIS A 135 13.33 -13.73 -5.10
N GLY A 136 12.01 -13.59 -5.27
CA GLY A 136 11.09 -13.09 -4.24
C GLY A 136 10.15 -12.00 -4.73
N SER A 137 9.03 -11.86 -4.04
CA SER A 137 7.86 -11.10 -4.50
C SER A 137 7.67 -9.74 -3.79
N CYS A 138 8.72 -9.16 -3.25
CA CYS A 138 8.73 -7.93 -2.46
C CYS A 138 8.20 -8.05 -1.01
N GLY A 139 8.23 -6.94 -0.26
CA GLY A 139 7.75 -6.87 1.14
C GLY A 139 6.36 -6.26 1.30
N VAL A 140 5.66 -5.91 0.21
CA VAL A 140 4.35 -5.23 0.31
C VAL A 140 3.22 -6.24 0.23
N VAL A 141 2.46 -6.34 1.32
CA VAL A 141 1.31 -7.23 1.45
C VAL A 141 0.05 -6.37 1.64
N SER A 142 -1.00 -6.66 0.90
CA SER A 142 -2.32 -6.06 1.10
C SER A 142 -3.30 -7.11 1.60
N PHE A 143 -4.09 -6.78 2.61
CA PHE A 143 -5.07 -7.71 3.17
C PHE A 143 -6.31 -6.96 3.64
N GLU A 144 -7.44 -7.64 3.66
CA GLU A 144 -8.71 -7.11 4.12
C GLU A 144 -9.11 -7.76 5.45
N LEU A 145 -9.47 -6.95 6.44
CA LEU A 145 -9.99 -7.43 7.71
C LEU A 145 -11.52 -7.57 7.66
N LYS A 146 -12.02 -8.67 8.20
CA LYS A 146 -13.45 -8.83 8.51
C LYS A 146 -13.83 -7.76 9.53
N GLY A 147 -14.99 -7.14 9.37
CA GLY A 147 -15.40 -5.99 10.20
C GLY A 147 -15.04 -4.62 9.62
N GLY A 148 -14.47 -4.59 8.40
CA GLY A 148 -14.33 -3.39 7.59
C GLY A 148 -13.42 -2.32 8.20
N ARG A 149 -13.79 -1.04 8.02
CA ARG A 149 -13.02 0.14 8.46
C ARG A 149 -12.74 0.16 9.97
N GLU A 150 -13.72 -0.25 10.79
CA GLU A 150 -13.58 -0.26 12.24
C GLU A 150 -12.52 -1.27 12.69
N ALA A 151 -12.55 -2.47 12.13
CA ALA A 151 -11.56 -3.51 12.40
C ALA A 151 -10.15 -3.09 11.98
N ALA A 152 -10.00 -2.50 10.78
CA ALA A 152 -8.73 -1.96 10.30
C ALA A 152 -8.19 -0.85 11.21
N GLY A 153 -9.06 0.07 11.65
CA GLY A 153 -8.70 1.13 12.58
C GLY A 153 -8.24 0.60 13.94
N THR A 154 -8.95 -0.42 14.46
CA THR A 154 -8.58 -1.07 15.74
C THR A 154 -7.26 -1.81 15.61
N PHE A 155 -7.08 -2.59 14.56
CA PHE A 155 -5.83 -3.29 14.27
C PHE A 155 -4.66 -2.31 14.24
N MET A 156 -4.74 -1.26 13.44
CA MET A 156 -3.64 -0.29 13.28
C MET A 156 -3.29 0.43 14.58
N LYS A 157 -4.29 0.80 15.40
CA LYS A 157 -4.06 1.47 16.70
C LYS A 157 -3.29 0.60 17.70
N HIS A 158 -3.30 -0.71 17.54
CA HIS A 158 -2.67 -1.64 18.48
C HIS A 158 -1.35 -2.22 17.98
N LEU A 159 -0.91 -1.85 16.77
CA LEU A 159 0.45 -2.14 16.33
C LEU A 159 1.45 -1.40 17.22
N LYS A 160 2.53 -2.09 17.58
CA LYS A 160 3.58 -1.56 18.46
C LYS A 160 4.91 -1.41 17.74
N LEU A 161 5.16 -2.27 16.77
CA LEU A 161 6.38 -2.29 15.96
C LEU A 161 6.18 -1.59 14.62
N ALA A 162 5.10 -1.91 13.91
CA ALA A 162 4.80 -1.31 12.61
C ALA A 162 4.33 0.15 12.76
N ALA A 163 4.96 1.05 12.03
CA ALA A 163 4.57 2.46 11.98
C ALA A 163 3.34 2.69 11.09
N ILE A 164 2.50 3.66 11.46
CA ILE A 164 1.35 4.07 10.63
C ILE A 164 1.79 5.24 9.77
N GLU A 165 2.06 4.97 8.49
CA GLU A 165 2.51 5.99 7.55
C GLU A 165 2.20 5.60 6.09
N THR A 166 2.21 6.59 5.20
CA THR A 166 1.92 6.38 3.77
C THR A 166 3.12 5.84 2.99
N HIS A 167 4.31 5.87 3.55
CA HIS A 167 5.53 5.37 2.93
C HIS A 167 5.48 3.84 2.71
N VAL A 168 6.30 3.33 1.81
CA VAL A 168 6.48 1.89 1.55
C VAL A 168 7.95 1.61 1.24
N ALA A 169 8.36 0.37 1.44
CA ALA A 169 9.71 -0.09 1.11
C ALA A 169 10.80 0.57 1.96
N ASP A 170 10.46 0.95 3.19
CA ASP A 170 11.40 1.41 4.21
C ASP A 170 12.02 0.21 4.94
N ALA A 171 13.19 0.42 5.53
CA ALA A 171 13.83 -0.56 6.41
C ALA A 171 12.95 -0.92 7.61
N ARG A 172 12.05 -0.04 8.03
CA ARG A 172 11.04 -0.26 9.06
C ARG A 172 9.73 -0.71 8.46
N THR A 173 9.03 -1.59 9.15
CA THR A 173 7.67 -1.98 8.75
C THR A 173 6.71 -0.82 8.95
N CYS A 174 5.92 -0.55 7.92
CA CYS A 174 4.88 0.46 7.96
C CYS A 174 3.57 -0.06 7.39
N CYS A 175 2.46 0.51 7.84
CA CYS A 175 1.14 0.13 7.38
C CYS A 175 0.21 1.34 7.19
N LEU A 176 -0.81 1.13 6.38
CA LEU A 176 -1.77 2.14 5.97
C LEU A 176 -3.14 1.48 5.73
N ASN A 177 -4.21 2.10 6.23
CA ASN A 177 -5.57 1.85 5.74
C ASN A 177 -5.92 2.95 4.73
N PRO A 178 -6.06 2.65 3.42
CA PRO A 178 -6.36 3.67 2.40
C PRO A 178 -7.65 4.42 2.67
N ALA A 179 -8.68 3.72 3.16
CA ALA A 179 -10.00 4.28 3.40
C ALA A 179 -10.02 5.38 4.48
N SER A 180 -9.10 5.36 5.45
CA SER A 180 -8.99 6.37 6.50
C SER A 180 -7.87 7.38 6.29
N SER A 181 -7.06 7.22 5.23
CA SER A 181 -5.90 8.07 4.95
C SER A 181 -5.92 8.64 3.53
N THR A 182 -5.31 7.99 2.57
CA THR A 182 -5.13 8.50 1.20
C THR A 182 -6.43 8.66 0.42
N HIS A 183 -7.48 7.94 0.76
CA HIS A 183 -8.80 7.97 0.11
C HIS A 183 -9.93 8.35 1.08
N ARG A 184 -9.61 9.05 2.16
CA ARG A 184 -10.56 9.41 3.24
C ARG A 184 -11.76 10.24 2.77
N GLN A 185 -11.63 10.95 1.64
CA GLN A 185 -12.71 11.73 1.04
C GLN A 185 -13.72 10.88 0.24
N MET A 186 -13.42 9.60 -0.01
CA MET A 186 -14.30 8.69 -0.74
C MET A 186 -15.28 8.01 0.22
N THR A 187 -16.53 7.86 -0.22
CA THR A 187 -17.54 7.03 0.45
C THR A 187 -17.19 5.54 0.28
N ASP A 188 -17.72 4.67 1.14
CA ASP A 188 -17.46 3.23 1.04
C ASP A 188 -17.94 2.64 -0.29
N LYS A 189 -18.99 3.20 -0.90
CA LYS A 189 -19.47 2.82 -2.24
C LYS A 189 -18.45 3.19 -3.33
N GLN A 190 -17.85 4.37 -3.25
CA GLN A 190 -16.81 4.81 -4.19
C GLN A 190 -15.52 4.00 -4.00
N LEU A 191 -15.14 3.69 -2.75
CA LEU A 191 -14.01 2.83 -2.44
C LEU A 191 -14.20 1.43 -3.02
N ALA A 192 -15.37 0.82 -2.84
CA ALA A 192 -15.69 -0.49 -3.40
C ALA A 192 -15.63 -0.49 -4.94
N ALA A 193 -16.16 0.55 -5.59
CA ALA A 193 -16.09 0.71 -7.05
C ALA A 193 -14.64 0.88 -7.55
N ALA A 194 -13.76 1.45 -6.74
CA ALA A 194 -12.32 1.58 -7.02
C ALA A 194 -11.51 0.31 -6.66
N GLY A 195 -12.17 -0.75 -6.17
CA GLY A 195 -11.50 -1.98 -5.74
C GLY A 195 -10.70 -1.84 -4.43
N ILE A 196 -11.07 -0.86 -3.58
CA ILE A 196 -10.43 -0.57 -2.30
C ILE A 196 -11.45 -0.83 -1.19
N PRO A 197 -11.54 -2.06 -0.63
CA PRO A 197 -12.46 -2.32 0.48
C PRO A 197 -12.12 -1.47 1.70
N ALA A 198 -13.13 -1.06 2.46
CA ALA A 198 -12.94 -0.19 3.62
C ALA A 198 -12.04 -0.81 4.72
N GLY A 199 -12.03 -2.14 4.82
CA GLY A 199 -11.18 -2.92 5.72
C GLY A 199 -9.77 -3.22 5.20
N LEU A 200 -9.39 -2.70 4.02
CA LEU A 200 -8.09 -2.95 3.42
C LEU A 200 -6.96 -2.32 4.25
N VAL A 201 -5.95 -3.11 4.53
CA VAL A 201 -4.66 -2.66 5.10
C VAL A 201 -3.56 -3.01 4.12
N ARG A 202 -2.72 -2.03 3.79
CA ARG A 202 -1.47 -2.24 3.07
C ARG A 202 -0.33 -2.20 4.08
N MET A 203 0.43 -3.26 4.16
CA MET A 203 1.62 -3.37 5.01
C MET A 203 2.86 -3.50 4.14
N SER A 204 3.88 -2.71 4.42
CA SER A 204 5.20 -2.80 3.83
C SER A 204 6.14 -3.37 4.89
N CYS A 205 6.47 -4.65 4.79
CA CYS A 205 7.34 -5.34 5.73
C CYS A 205 8.78 -4.84 5.61
N GLY A 206 9.34 -4.41 6.72
CA GLY A 206 10.72 -3.94 6.83
C GLY A 206 11.72 -5.09 7.07
N LEU A 207 12.80 -4.75 7.76
CA LEU A 207 13.95 -5.64 7.99
C LEU A 207 13.94 -6.32 9.37
N GLU A 208 12.92 -6.06 10.18
CA GLU A 208 12.76 -6.58 11.52
C GLU A 208 12.74 -8.12 11.52
N SER A 209 12.86 -8.73 12.67
CA SER A 209 12.67 -10.18 12.82
C SER A 209 11.25 -10.57 12.37
N LYS A 210 11.13 -11.58 11.52
CA LYS A 210 9.80 -12.05 11.09
C LYS A 210 8.93 -12.54 12.23
N GLN A 211 9.53 -13.07 13.30
CA GLN A 211 8.82 -13.50 14.50
C GLN A 211 8.22 -12.31 15.24
N ASP A 212 8.97 -11.22 15.35
CA ASP A 212 8.50 -10.00 16.01
C ASP A 212 7.38 -9.33 15.19
N LEU A 213 7.51 -9.31 13.86
CA LEU A 213 6.46 -8.80 12.96
C LEU A 213 5.16 -9.62 13.10
N ILE A 214 5.25 -10.94 13.05
CA ILE A 214 4.09 -11.84 13.22
C ILE A 214 3.50 -11.67 14.62
N GLY A 215 4.33 -11.55 15.66
CA GLY A 215 3.90 -11.31 17.02
C GLY A 215 3.15 -9.99 17.19
N ASP A 216 3.64 -8.91 16.57
CA ASP A 216 2.97 -7.60 16.58
C ASP A 216 1.62 -7.64 15.85
N ILE A 217 1.58 -8.27 14.68
CA ILE A 217 0.34 -8.44 13.91
C ILE A 217 -0.67 -9.30 14.69
N ALA A 218 -0.25 -10.41 15.27
CA ALA A 218 -1.12 -11.32 16.03
C ALA A 218 -1.76 -10.62 17.24
N GLN A 219 -0.96 -9.91 18.05
CA GLN A 219 -1.46 -9.21 19.22
C GLN A 219 -2.43 -8.08 18.83
N ALA A 220 -2.22 -7.38 17.70
CA ALA A 220 -3.11 -6.36 17.20
C ALA A 220 -4.44 -6.95 16.68
N LEU A 221 -4.40 -8.08 15.98
CA LEU A 221 -5.60 -8.83 15.57
C LEU A 221 -6.41 -9.33 16.78
N ASP A 222 -5.76 -9.72 17.87
CA ASP A 222 -6.45 -10.11 19.10
C ASP A 222 -7.28 -8.97 19.70
N GLN A 223 -6.85 -7.72 19.57
CA GLN A 223 -7.61 -6.56 20.05
C GLN A 223 -8.88 -6.32 19.22
N VAL A 224 -8.85 -6.60 17.92
CA VAL A 224 -10.06 -6.56 17.07
C VAL A 224 -11.12 -7.54 17.62
N ARG A 225 -10.73 -8.75 18.00
CA ARG A 225 -11.65 -9.74 18.61
C ARG A 225 -12.23 -9.26 19.94
N ARG A 226 -11.42 -8.66 20.79
CA ARG A 226 -11.87 -8.15 22.12
C ARG A 226 -12.86 -7.01 21.96
N GLN A 227 -12.67 -6.15 20.97
CA GLN A 227 -13.60 -5.07 20.68
C GLN A 227 -14.95 -5.60 20.18
N GLU A 228 -14.94 -6.56 19.26
CA GLU A 228 -16.19 -7.21 18.75
C GLU A 228 -16.96 -7.87 19.89
N ALA A 229 -16.29 -8.60 20.78
CA ALA A 229 -16.92 -9.24 21.93
C ALA A 229 -17.52 -8.20 22.90
N ARG A 230 -16.82 -7.10 23.18
CA ARG A 230 -17.35 -6.00 24.02
C ARG A 230 -18.56 -5.33 23.40
N LYS A 231 -18.56 -5.15 22.08
CA LYS A 231 -19.69 -4.57 21.35
C LYS A 231 -20.91 -5.46 21.40
N ALA A 232 -20.75 -6.76 21.16
CA ALA A 232 -21.83 -7.75 21.27
C ALA A 232 -22.42 -7.82 22.69
N ASP A 233 -21.57 -7.81 23.74
CA ASP A 233 -22.02 -7.78 25.13
C ASP A 233 -22.79 -6.48 25.47
N ALA A 234 -22.33 -5.34 24.96
CA ALA A 234 -23.02 -4.06 25.15
C ALA A 234 -24.38 -4.03 24.44
N GLU A 235 -24.46 -4.57 23.20
CA GLU A 235 -25.70 -4.68 22.44
C GLU A 235 -26.69 -5.61 23.13
N ASP A 236 -26.25 -6.75 23.67
CA ASP A 236 -27.08 -7.67 24.44
C ASP A 236 -27.64 -7.02 25.72
N ARG A 237 -26.78 -6.32 26.47
CA ARG A 237 -27.22 -5.56 27.68
C ARG A 237 -28.21 -4.46 27.33
N TYR A 238 -28.01 -3.73 26.25
CA TYR A 238 -28.90 -2.68 25.79
C TYR A 238 -30.26 -3.27 25.32
N GLY A 239 -30.22 -4.40 24.63
CA GLY A 239 -31.42 -5.14 24.24
C GLY A 239 -32.27 -5.59 25.44
N LYS A 240 -31.62 -6.18 26.48
CA LYS A 240 -32.27 -6.59 27.73
C LYS A 240 -32.86 -5.40 28.49
N LEU A 241 -32.14 -4.28 28.56
CA LEU A 241 -32.62 -3.06 29.20
C LEU A 241 -33.86 -2.50 28.47
N ASN A 242 -33.83 -2.40 27.15
CA ASN A 242 -34.97 -1.95 26.36
C ASN A 242 -36.19 -2.86 26.52
N GLN A 243 -35.97 -4.17 26.61
CA GLN A 243 -37.05 -5.12 26.86
C GLN A 243 -37.67 -4.89 28.23
N ALA A 244 -36.86 -4.75 29.29
CA ALA A 244 -37.32 -4.45 30.63
C ALA A 244 -38.11 -3.14 30.71
N PHE A 245 -37.68 -2.10 30.00
CA PHE A 245 -38.42 -0.84 29.91
C PHE A 245 -39.78 -1.00 29.21
N ARG A 246 -39.88 -1.78 28.15
CA ARG A 246 -41.15 -2.06 27.48
C ARG A 246 -42.10 -2.85 28.35
N GLU A 247 -41.60 -3.82 29.09
CA GLU A 247 -42.40 -4.63 30.03
C GLU A 247 -42.91 -3.78 31.21
N ALA A 248 -42.09 -2.92 31.77
CA ALA A 248 -42.46 -1.97 32.81
C ALA A 248 -43.51 -0.95 32.34
N ALA A 249 -43.37 -0.41 31.14
CA ALA A 249 -44.32 0.49 30.52
C ALA A 249 -45.67 -0.21 30.25
N ALA A 250 -45.66 -1.47 29.81
CA ALA A 250 -46.85 -2.26 29.62
C ALA A 250 -47.58 -2.61 30.94
N ALA A 251 -46.82 -2.69 32.05
CA ALA A 251 -47.37 -2.89 33.40
C ALA A 251 -47.85 -1.58 34.08
N GLY A 252 -47.76 -0.44 33.36
CA GLY A 252 -48.17 0.87 33.88
C GLY A 252 -47.23 1.49 34.89
N ILE A 253 -46.00 0.99 34.98
CA ILE A 253 -44.95 1.53 35.85
C ILE A 253 -44.34 2.76 35.18
N THR A 254 -44.36 3.91 35.87
CA THR A 254 -43.75 5.15 35.35
C THR A 254 -42.24 5.14 35.58
N ALA A 255 -41.48 5.95 34.81
CA ALA A 255 -40.03 6.08 34.97
C ALA A 255 -39.63 6.60 36.38
N ALA A 256 -40.55 7.25 37.10
CA ALA A 256 -40.37 7.69 38.51
C ALA A 256 -40.38 6.53 39.50
N ASP A 257 -41.22 5.52 39.25
CA ASP A 257 -41.37 4.34 40.11
C ASP A 257 -40.20 3.35 39.97
N ALA A 258 -39.47 3.44 38.89
CA ALA A 258 -38.31 2.57 38.60
C ALA A 258 -36.98 3.07 39.19
N LEU A 259 -36.97 4.28 39.80
CA LEU A 259 -35.79 4.93 40.42
C LEU A 259 -35.85 4.96 41.95
N THR A 260 -36.91 4.44 42.55
CA THR A 260 -37.05 4.24 44.00
C THR A 260 -36.87 2.75 44.35
#